data_6761b5d3f0deaf8dec9d0a4bb08a9dad
#
_entry.id   6761b5d3f0deaf8dec9d0a4bb08a9dad
#
_cell.length_a   1.000
_cell.length_b   1.000
_cell.length_c   1.000
_cell.angle_alpha   90.00
_cell.angle_beta   90.00
_cell.angle_gamma   90.00
#
_symmetry.space_group_name_H-M   'P 1'
#
loop_
_entity.id
_entity.type
_entity.pdbx_description
1 polymer ?
#
loop_
_entity_poly.entity_id
_entity_poly.type
_entity_poly.pdbx_seq_one_letter_code
_entity_poly.pdbx_strand_id
1 'polypeptide(L)'
;MPSRTVDSPVAEVVRRLEVLRPLRGTPVPHFRAKVRDLVVVASSSRGGSSMLSELLRTSPHLLHLRGELNPLLRLVGLDHPHSGTGSDALDAAHWHGLPSRSRALFDAELALDAGSPGTGVENLAVDAAWRLIVQWPGLDLDPVDLVRTAEAVLDRDVPQFARALIGRAGVNPWYYDLPGRSPGPRPAGPPGDVLLEEPPFVLPRPWRPADEHDLATKPLVIKTPGNAYRLGFLRAAFPDARLRVLHLTRNPAASVNGLVDGWLHHGFHAYRLDEPLSITGYADVRPADRHWWKFDLPPRWNAYTAAALPRVCAHQWWSSHRAVLAHGADHTVRFEDLISGPRSRADAVEQIAGWLGIPFDGPLKRAATDGIAATVSTAAPRPGRWRARETEVRSALSADVLAMAERLGYARDDHWI
;
A
#
# COMPACT_ATOMS: atom_id res chain seq x y z
N MET A 1 -8.36 13.84 41.48
CA MET A 1 -7.65 12.67 40.91
C MET A 1 -7.24 13.04 39.51
N PRO A 2 -5.94 13.00 39.13
CA PRO A 2 -5.53 13.30 37.79
C PRO A 2 -6.07 12.20 36.89
N SER A 3 -6.78 12.57 35.82
CA SER A 3 -7.21 11.67 34.78
C SER A 3 -5.95 11.04 34.14
N ARG A 4 -5.76 9.75 34.34
CA ARG A 4 -4.84 8.99 33.48
C ARG A 4 -5.33 9.19 32.05
N THR A 5 -4.65 10.02 31.28
CA THR A 5 -4.75 9.99 29.83
C THR A 5 -4.39 8.57 29.41
N VAL A 6 -5.39 7.82 28.97
CA VAL A 6 -5.15 6.52 28.33
C VAL A 6 -4.32 6.83 27.09
N ASP A 7 -3.03 6.50 27.16
CA ASP A 7 -2.15 6.68 26.01
C ASP A 7 -2.74 5.96 24.80
N SER A 8 -2.86 6.65 23.68
CA SER A 8 -3.35 6.07 22.44
C SER A 8 -2.51 4.85 22.07
N PRO A 9 -3.10 3.74 21.57
CA PRO A 9 -2.34 2.59 21.07
C PRO A 9 -1.24 2.97 20.08
N VAL A 10 -1.45 4.01 19.28
CA VAL A 10 -0.45 4.53 18.34
C VAL A 10 0.73 5.17 19.09
N ALA A 11 0.47 5.90 20.20
CA ALA A 11 1.54 6.50 21.01
C ALA A 11 2.44 5.41 21.63
N GLU A 12 1.86 4.29 22.04
CA GLU A 12 2.62 3.14 22.55
C GLU A 12 3.50 2.54 21.46
N VAL A 13 2.97 2.35 20.25
CA VAL A 13 3.77 1.90 19.10
C VAL A 13 4.92 2.85 18.85
N VAL A 14 4.68 4.16 18.81
CA VAL A 14 5.75 5.16 18.60
C VAL A 14 6.85 5.00 19.66
N ARG A 15 6.50 4.84 20.94
CA ARG A 15 7.50 4.61 22.01
C ARG A 15 8.35 3.36 21.76
N ARG A 16 7.74 2.25 21.36
CA ARG A 16 8.47 1.01 21.01
C ARG A 16 9.37 1.19 19.79
N LEU A 17 8.93 1.91 18.79
CA LEU A 17 9.75 2.23 17.60
C LEU A 17 10.91 3.16 17.94
N GLU A 18 10.77 4.07 18.91
CA GLU A 18 11.87 4.92 19.38
C GLU A 18 13.03 4.11 19.98
N VAL A 19 12.74 2.96 20.61
CA VAL A 19 13.77 2.02 21.09
C VAL A 19 14.56 1.39 19.95
N LEU A 20 13.90 1.06 18.83
CA LEU A 20 14.56 0.43 17.69
C LEU A 20 15.29 1.42 16.77
N ARG A 21 14.93 2.71 16.79
CA ARG A 21 15.46 3.69 15.85
C ARG A 21 16.99 3.77 15.83
N PRO A 22 17.71 3.81 16.95
CA PRO A 22 19.17 3.83 16.93
C PRO A 22 19.79 2.57 16.31
N LEU A 23 19.08 1.44 16.38
CA LEU A 23 19.55 0.15 15.84
C LEU A 23 19.33 0.06 14.32
N ARG A 24 18.36 0.81 13.76
CA ARG A 24 18.07 0.83 12.33
C ARG A 24 19.10 1.63 11.49
N GLY A 25 19.96 2.38 12.16
CA GLY A 25 20.97 3.23 11.56
C GLY A 25 20.66 4.73 11.69
N THR A 26 21.49 5.55 11.06
CA THR A 26 21.33 7.01 11.08
C THR A 26 20.52 7.45 9.87
N PRO A 27 19.33 8.05 10.06
CA PRO A 27 18.56 8.57 8.94
C PRO A 27 19.30 9.71 8.24
N VAL A 28 19.19 9.80 6.92
CA VAL A 28 19.72 10.92 6.16
C VAL A 28 19.05 12.21 6.66
N PRO A 29 19.82 13.19 7.16
CA PRO A 29 19.25 14.43 7.68
C PRO A 29 18.51 15.21 6.59
N HIS A 30 17.37 15.81 6.93
CA HIS A 30 16.56 16.57 5.96
C HIS A 30 16.23 15.76 4.70
N PHE A 31 15.89 14.48 4.91
CA PHE A 31 15.65 13.49 3.83
C PHE A 31 14.79 14.03 2.70
N ARG A 32 13.60 14.56 3.02
CA ARG A 32 12.61 15.00 2.01
C ARG A 32 13.14 16.17 1.16
N ALA A 33 13.95 17.07 1.73
CA ALA A 33 14.59 18.16 1.00
C ALA A 33 15.72 17.69 0.08
N LYS A 34 16.25 16.46 0.27
CA LYS A 34 17.28 15.86 -0.58
C LYS A 34 16.70 15.03 -1.73
N VAL A 35 15.46 14.59 -1.64
CA VAL A 35 14.76 13.92 -2.74
C VAL A 35 14.58 14.88 -3.90
N ARG A 36 15.14 14.58 -5.07
CA ARG A 36 15.06 15.41 -6.27
C ARG A 36 13.95 15.00 -7.22
N ASP A 37 13.58 13.72 -7.19
CA ASP A 37 12.57 13.16 -8.07
C ASP A 37 11.69 12.19 -7.28
N LEU A 38 10.41 12.53 -7.16
CA LEU A 38 9.41 11.74 -6.45
C LEU A 38 8.39 11.22 -7.45
N VAL A 39 8.34 9.90 -7.61
CA VAL A 39 7.37 9.21 -8.47
C VAL A 39 6.26 8.63 -7.61
N VAL A 40 5.05 9.10 -7.83
CA VAL A 40 3.86 8.59 -7.12
C VAL A 40 3.09 7.66 -8.04
N VAL A 41 3.09 6.36 -7.72
CA VAL A 41 2.21 5.40 -8.39
C VAL A 41 0.81 5.57 -7.82
N ALA A 42 -0.08 6.17 -8.61
CA ALA A 42 -1.47 6.45 -8.26
C ALA A 42 -2.40 5.52 -9.02
N SER A 43 -3.31 4.86 -8.31
CA SER A 43 -4.27 3.90 -8.87
C SER A 43 -5.46 3.75 -7.93
N SER A 44 -6.53 3.10 -8.40
CA SER A 44 -7.53 2.57 -7.47
C SER A 44 -6.96 1.40 -6.67
N SER A 45 -7.52 1.13 -5.49
CA SER A 45 -7.30 -0.13 -4.79
C SER A 45 -7.62 -1.31 -5.71
N ARG A 46 -6.84 -2.40 -5.62
CA ARG A 46 -6.94 -3.58 -6.49
C ARG A 46 -6.69 -3.30 -7.98
N GLY A 47 -6.15 -2.13 -8.32
CA GLY A 47 -5.79 -1.72 -9.68
C GLY A 47 -4.51 -2.35 -10.25
N GLY A 48 -3.77 -3.12 -9.45
CA GLY A 48 -2.53 -3.80 -9.89
C GLY A 48 -1.24 -3.09 -9.48
N SER A 49 -1.32 -2.03 -8.68
CA SER A 49 -0.17 -1.22 -8.27
C SER A 49 0.92 -2.00 -7.51
N SER A 50 0.57 -3.07 -6.80
CA SER A 50 1.56 -3.95 -6.15
C SER A 50 2.43 -4.67 -7.18
N MET A 51 1.83 -5.23 -8.24
CA MET A 51 2.56 -5.87 -9.33
C MET A 51 3.49 -4.87 -10.02
N LEU A 52 2.99 -3.70 -10.40
CA LEU A 52 3.81 -2.67 -11.03
C LEU A 52 4.96 -2.22 -10.12
N SER A 53 4.69 -2.02 -8.84
CA SER A 53 5.73 -1.63 -7.87
C SER A 53 6.82 -2.70 -7.72
N GLU A 54 6.48 -3.99 -7.68
CA GLU A 54 7.46 -5.07 -7.62
C GLU A 54 8.26 -5.19 -8.93
N LEU A 55 7.67 -4.96 -10.09
CA LEU A 55 8.40 -4.86 -11.37
C LEU A 55 9.43 -3.72 -11.31
N LEU A 56 9.00 -2.51 -10.95
CA LEU A 56 9.89 -1.35 -10.87
C LEU A 56 10.99 -1.52 -9.82
N ARG A 57 10.70 -2.23 -8.73
CA ARG A 57 11.64 -2.52 -7.64
C ARG A 57 12.83 -3.39 -8.07
N THR A 58 12.73 -4.07 -9.18
CA THR A 58 13.86 -4.83 -9.74
C THR A 58 14.92 -3.93 -10.37
N SER A 59 14.61 -2.66 -10.65
CA SER A 59 15.57 -1.70 -11.20
C SER A 59 16.53 -1.19 -10.11
N PRO A 60 17.84 -1.26 -10.32
CA PRO A 60 18.82 -0.67 -9.40
C PRO A 60 18.89 0.88 -9.51
N HIS A 61 18.18 1.45 -10.48
CA HIS A 61 18.14 2.89 -10.75
C HIS A 61 16.99 3.60 -10.05
N LEU A 62 16.22 2.89 -9.25
CA LEU A 62 15.08 3.42 -8.49
C LEU A 62 15.23 3.17 -7.00
N LEU A 63 14.69 4.08 -6.22
CA LEU A 63 14.48 3.91 -4.79
C LEU A 63 13.01 3.64 -4.51
N HIS A 64 12.76 2.93 -3.44
CA HIS A 64 11.40 2.58 -2.99
C HIS A 64 11.30 2.68 -1.47
N LEU A 65 10.08 2.65 -0.95
CA LEU A 65 9.84 2.28 0.44
C LEU A 65 9.78 0.75 0.54
N ARG A 66 10.13 0.19 1.69
CA ARG A 66 9.99 -1.27 1.94
C ARG A 66 8.53 -1.72 1.85
N GLY A 67 7.62 -0.88 2.36
CA GLY A 67 6.17 -1.08 2.33
C GLY A 67 5.43 0.06 1.66
N GLU A 68 4.25 0.37 2.20
CA GLU A 68 3.41 1.48 1.78
C GLU A 68 3.57 2.70 2.69
N LEU A 69 3.08 3.85 2.26
CA LEU A 69 3.16 5.10 3.02
C LEU A 69 2.17 5.15 4.21
N ASN A 70 1.07 4.39 4.14
CA ASN A 70 0.03 4.42 5.16
C ASN A 70 0.52 4.25 6.60
N PRO A 71 1.42 3.30 6.93
CA PRO A 71 1.93 3.17 8.29
C PRO A 71 2.55 4.47 8.81
N LEU A 72 3.34 5.16 7.99
CA LEU A 72 4.00 6.40 8.37
C LEU A 72 3.02 7.54 8.58
N LEU A 73 1.97 7.63 7.75
CA LEU A 73 0.90 8.62 7.93
C LEU A 73 0.15 8.39 9.25
N ARG A 74 -0.13 7.13 9.59
CA ARG A 74 -0.81 6.76 10.84
C ARG A 74 -0.02 7.06 12.07
N LEU A 75 1.29 6.81 12.05
CA LEU A 75 2.18 7.15 13.17
C LEU A 75 2.16 8.63 13.52
N VAL A 76 1.78 9.50 12.59
CA VAL A 76 1.72 10.95 12.79
C VAL A 76 0.29 11.52 12.81
N GLY A 77 -0.73 10.65 12.85
CA GLY A 77 -2.13 11.04 12.98
C GLY A 77 -2.75 11.62 11.69
N LEU A 78 -2.24 11.22 10.53
CA LEU A 78 -2.75 11.61 9.21
C LEU A 78 -3.63 10.55 8.55
N ASP A 79 -4.18 9.63 9.30
CA ASP A 79 -5.18 8.67 8.85
C ASP A 79 -6.59 9.07 9.32
N HIS A 80 -7.61 8.43 8.78
CA HIS A 80 -8.97 8.54 9.29
C HIS A 80 -9.09 7.75 10.62
N PRO A 81 -9.72 8.28 11.67
CA PRO A 81 -10.44 9.57 11.74
C PRO A 81 -9.56 10.76 12.17
N HIS A 82 -8.29 10.54 12.49
CA HIS A 82 -7.41 11.52 13.15
C HIS A 82 -7.03 12.71 12.26
N SER A 83 -7.00 12.53 10.94
CA SER A 83 -6.72 13.62 9.98
C SER A 83 -7.78 14.72 9.97
N GLY A 84 -8.99 14.45 10.48
CA GLY A 84 -10.12 15.39 10.47
C GLY A 84 -10.82 15.56 9.11
N THR A 85 -10.35 14.89 8.05
CA THR A 85 -10.96 15.01 6.70
C THR A 85 -12.19 14.13 6.51
N GLY A 86 -12.41 13.16 7.39
CA GLY A 86 -13.44 12.15 7.24
C GLY A 86 -13.19 11.19 6.06
N SER A 87 -11.99 11.18 5.46
CA SER A 87 -11.61 10.34 4.32
C SER A 87 -10.09 10.22 4.23
N ASP A 88 -9.58 9.53 3.19
CA ASP A 88 -8.14 9.46 2.89
C ASP A 88 -7.58 10.72 2.21
N ALA A 89 -8.40 11.72 1.94
CA ALA A 89 -7.96 12.93 1.27
C ALA A 89 -7.11 13.79 2.20
N LEU A 90 -5.90 14.12 1.74
CA LEU A 90 -4.98 15.03 2.39
C LEU A 90 -4.50 16.07 1.39
N ASP A 91 -4.36 17.32 1.83
CA ASP A 91 -3.85 18.43 1.06
C ASP A 91 -2.63 19.09 1.71
N ALA A 92 -2.15 20.19 1.14
CA ALA A 92 -1.01 20.94 1.65
C ALA A 92 -1.23 21.45 3.09
N ALA A 93 -2.47 21.80 3.46
CA ALA A 93 -2.77 22.32 4.79
C ALA A 93 -2.52 21.26 5.87
N HIS A 94 -2.80 19.98 5.59
CA HIS A 94 -2.51 18.87 6.51
C HIS A 94 -1.01 18.71 6.76
N TRP A 95 -0.17 18.91 5.74
CA TRP A 95 1.27 18.91 5.92
C TRP A 95 1.73 20.11 6.76
N HIS A 96 1.29 21.31 6.43
CA HIS A 96 1.69 22.53 7.13
C HIS A 96 1.15 22.59 8.56
N GLY A 97 0.00 21.99 8.82
CA GLY A 97 -0.62 21.90 10.14
C GLY A 97 0.02 20.87 11.08
N LEU A 98 0.85 19.95 10.57
CA LEU A 98 1.50 18.96 11.41
C LEU A 98 2.45 19.61 12.43
N PRO A 99 2.41 19.16 13.71
CA PRO A 99 3.40 19.56 14.71
C PRO A 99 4.83 19.23 14.25
N SER A 100 5.80 20.05 14.64
CA SER A 100 7.21 19.84 14.28
C SER A 100 7.73 18.46 14.68
N ARG A 101 7.32 17.94 15.86
CA ARG A 101 7.66 16.58 16.32
C ARG A 101 7.12 15.50 15.36
N SER A 102 5.88 15.64 14.93
CA SER A 102 5.26 14.68 13.98
C SER A 102 5.93 14.74 12.62
N ARG A 103 6.28 15.94 12.13
CA ARG A 103 7.06 16.08 10.88
C ARG A 103 8.45 15.45 10.99
N ALA A 104 9.13 15.64 12.13
CA ALA A 104 10.45 15.02 12.38
C ALA A 104 10.35 13.50 12.44
N LEU A 105 9.31 12.95 13.11
CA LEU A 105 9.05 11.50 13.14
C LEU A 105 8.80 10.97 11.73
N PHE A 106 7.92 11.60 10.97
CA PHE A 106 7.62 11.21 9.59
C PHE A 106 8.89 11.21 8.71
N ASP A 107 9.71 12.26 8.81
CA ASP A 107 10.95 12.39 8.03
C ASP A 107 11.97 11.30 8.40
N ALA A 108 12.15 11.04 9.69
CA ALA A 108 13.07 10.02 10.17
C ALA A 108 12.65 8.59 9.75
N GLU A 109 11.39 8.24 9.96
CA GLU A 109 10.88 6.91 9.58
C GLU A 109 10.91 6.71 8.05
N LEU A 110 10.56 7.75 7.28
CA LEU A 110 10.64 7.72 5.81
C LEU A 110 12.08 7.52 5.33
N ALA A 111 13.05 8.23 5.93
CA ALA A 111 14.46 8.11 5.61
C ALA A 111 15.01 6.70 5.89
N LEU A 112 14.56 6.07 6.99
CA LEU A 112 14.98 4.71 7.36
C LEU A 112 14.28 3.62 6.52
N ASP A 113 13.11 3.91 5.94
CA ASP A 113 12.37 2.97 5.10
C ASP A 113 12.76 3.05 3.61
N ALA A 114 13.23 4.21 3.15
CA ALA A 114 13.60 4.44 1.76
C ALA A 114 14.92 3.75 1.38
N GLY A 115 14.94 3.13 0.19
CA GLY A 115 16.12 2.44 -0.31
C GLY A 115 15.81 1.54 -1.50
N SER A 116 16.57 0.46 -1.61
CA SER A 116 16.44 -0.54 -2.68
C SER A 116 16.65 -1.96 -2.14
N PRO A 117 16.16 -3.00 -2.84
CA PRO A 117 16.53 -4.37 -2.52
C PRO A 117 18.05 -4.53 -2.46
N GLY A 118 18.51 -5.20 -1.41
CA GLY A 118 19.92 -5.47 -1.14
C GLY A 118 20.17 -6.96 -0.95
N THR A 119 21.42 -7.30 -0.66
CA THR A 119 21.84 -8.66 -0.31
C THR A 119 22.30 -8.77 1.15
N GLY A 120 22.59 -7.62 1.79
CA GLY A 120 23.03 -7.57 3.18
C GLY A 120 21.88 -7.88 4.15
N VAL A 121 22.22 -8.55 5.23
CA VAL A 121 21.26 -8.99 6.27
C VAL A 121 21.47 -8.26 7.60
N GLU A 122 22.39 -7.30 7.65
CA GLU A 122 22.87 -6.66 8.88
C GLU A 122 21.74 -5.99 9.68
N ASN A 123 20.76 -5.39 8.98
CA ASN A 123 19.62 -4.72 9.61
C ASN A 123 18.33 -5.55 9.56
N LEU A 124 18.39 -6.78 9.03
CA LEU A 124 17.19 -7.57 8.78
C LEU A 124 16.41 -7.88 10.06
N ALA A 125 17.12 -8.17 11.16
CA ALA A 125 16.52 -8.46 12.46
C ALA A 125 15.78 -7.25 13.04
N VAL A 126 16.40 -6.08 12.97
CA VAL A 126 15.82 -4.82 13.46
C VAL A 126 14.61 -4.42 12.62
N ASP A 127 14.72 -4.57 11.31
CA ASP A 127 13.60 -4.29 10.39
C ASP A 127 12.43 -5.26 10.61
N ALA A 128 12.71 -6.51 10.89
CA ALA A 128 11.69 -7.50 11.24
C ALA A 128 10.97 -7.15 12.55
N ALA A 129 11.70 -6.72 13.57
CA ALA A 129 11.12 -6.25 14.82
C ALA A 129 10.25 -5.02 14.61
N TRP A 130 10.74 -4.04 13.84
CA TRP A 130 9.96 -2.86 13.47
C TRP A 130 8.64 -3.22 12.77
N ARG A 131 8.71 -4.11 11.78
CA ARG A 131 7.52 -4.57 11.02
C ARG A 131 6.50 -5.25 11.93
N LEU A 132 6.92 -6.15 12.81
CA LEU A 132 6.00 -6.83 13.71
C LEU A 132 5.30 -5.86 14.66
N ILE A 133 5.99 -4.85 15.18
CA ILE A 133 5.40 -3.84 16.06
C ILE A 133 4.31 -3.03 15.34
N VAL A 134 4.53 -2.61 14.09
CA VAL A 134 3.52 -1.86 13.33
C VAL A 134 2.41 -2.74 12.78
N GLN A 135 2.68 -4.02 12.51
CA GLN A 135 1.69 -4.97 12.01
C GLN A 135 0.74 -5.46 13.11
N TRP A 136 1.24 -5.56 14.34
CA TRP A 136 0.51 -6.10 15.49
C TRP A 136 0.54 -5.13 16.69
N PRO A 137 -0.04 -3.93 16.54
CA PRO A 137 0.04 -2.89 17.58
C PRO A 137 -0.51 -3.30 18.94
N GLY A 138 -1.52 -4.19 18.94
CA GLY A 138 -2.19 -4.68 20.14
C GLY A 138 -1.44 -5.78 20.91
N LEU A 139 -0.34 -6.31 20.35
CA LEU A 139 0.47 -7.32 21.07
C LEU A 139 1.52 -6.63 21.93
N ASP A 140 1.74 -7.19 23.13
CA ASP A 140 2.83 -6.80 24.00
C ASP A 140 4.13 -7.42 23.48
N LEU A 141 4.80 -6.70 22.59
CA LEU A 141 6.03 -7.12 21.92
C LEU A 141 7.18 -6.23 22.41
N ASP A 142 8.09 -6.81 23.21
CA ASP A 142 9.31 -6.10 23.61
C ASP A 142 10.24 -5.93 22.40
N PRO A 143 10.66 -4.70 22.05
CA PRO A 143 11.48 -4.46 20.86
C PRO A 143 12.83 -5.15 20.88
N VAL A 144 13.51 -5.23 22.04
CA VAL A 144 14.84 -5.82 22.16
C VAL A 144 14.76 -7.34 22.06
N ASP A 145 13.74 -7.95 22.67
CA ASP A 145 13.53 -9.40 22.57
C ASP A 145 13.13 -9.82 21.16
N LEU A 146 12.40 -8.99 20.43
CA LEU A 146 12.11 -9.23 19.01
C LEU A 146 13.38 -9.23 18.16
N VAL A 147 14.30 -8.27 18.38
CA VAL A 147 15.58 -8.22 17.66
C VAL A 147 16.40 -9.46 17.97
N ARG A 148 16.58 -9.82 19.24
CA ARG A 148 17.32 -11.05 19.64
C ARG A 148 16.71 -12.31 19.03
N THR A 149 15.36 -12.38 19.01
CA THR A 149 14.65 -13.50 18.40
C THR A 149 14.92 -13.59 16.91
N ALA A 150 14.92 -12.45 16.23
CA ALA A 150 15.22 -12.37 14.82
C ALA A 150 16.68 -12.76 14.52
N GLU A 151 17.64 -12.25 15.29
CA GLU A 151 19.06 -12.58 15.17
C GLU A 151 19.32 -14.09 15.36
N ALA A 152 18.66 -14.73 16.33
CA ALA A 152 18.81 -16.16 16.61
C ALA A 152 18.37 -17.08 15.45
N VAL A 153 17.64 -16.58 14.45
CA VAL A 153 17.18 -17.34 13.27
C VAL A 153 17.71 -16.80 11.94
N LEU A 154 18.61 -15.81 12.01
CA LEU A 154 19.11 -15.10 10.82
C LEU A 154 19.98 -15.97 9.92
N ASP A 155 20.66 -16.98 10.47
CA ASP A 155 21.50 -17.94 9.73
C ASP A 155 20.68 -18.87 8.81
N ARG A 156 19.35 -18.80 8.90
CA ARG A 156 18.43 -19.57 8.08
C ARG A 156 18.03 -18.76 6.85
N ASP A 157 17.49 -19.43 5.84
CA ASP A 157 16.95 -18.70 4.69
C ASP A 157 15.83 -17.73 5.10
N VAL A 158 15.66 -16.62 4.35
CA VAL A 158 14.71 -15.55 4.67
C VAL A 158 13.25 -16.06 4.82
N PRO A 159 12.74 -17.00 4.02
CA PRO A 159 11.43 -17.61 4.24
C PRO A 159 11.30 -18.35 5.56
N GLN A 160 12.31 -19.13 5.97
CA GLN A 160 12.30 -19.82 7.28
C GLN A 160 12.41 -18.83 8.43
N PHE A 161 13.26 -17.82 8.31
CA PHE A 161 13.36 -16.71 9.24
C PHE A 161 12.02 -16.02 9.46
N ALA A 162 11.35 -15.60 8.39
CA ALA A 162 10.04 -14.94 8.46
C ALA A 162 8.99 -15.83 9.14
N ARG A 163 8.93 -17.11 8.80
CA ARG A 163 7.99 -18.08 9.43
C ARG A 163 8.27 -18.28 10.93
N ALA A 164 9.53 -18.41 11.29
CA ALA A 164 9.91 -18.60 12.69
C ALA A 164 9.55 -17.37 13.54
N LEU A 165 9.76 -16.18 13.01
CA LEU A 165 9.46 -14.92 13.69
C LEU A 165 7.95 -14.73 13.87
N ILE A 166 7.18 -14.95 12.80
CA ILE A 166 5.72 -14.86 12.79
C ILE A 166 5.11 -15.88 13.76
N GLY A 167 5.56 -17.12 13.72
CA GLY A 167 5.04 -18.18 14.59
C GLY A 167 5.28 -17.95 16.08
N ARG A 168 6.37 -17.27 16.45
CA ARG A 168 6.72 -17.01 17.86
C ARG A 168 5.97 -15.83 18.49
N ALA A 169 5.59 -14.86 17.69
CA ALA A 169 4.94 -13.65 18.18
C ALA A 169 3.44 -13.82 18.47
N GLY A 170 2.88 -15.01 18.29
CA GLY A 170 1.43 -15.24 18.44
C GLY A 170 0.60 -14.60 17.35
N VAL A 171 1.21 -14.17 16.26
CA VAL A 171 0.54 -13.55 15.12
C VAL A 171 -0.12 -14.59 14.22
N ASN A 172 -1.18 -14.22 13.53
CA ASN A 172 -1.87 -15.12 12.62
C ASN A 172 -1.20 -15.11 11.23
N PRO A 173 -0.59 -16.25 10.79
CA PRO A 173 0.13 -16.32 9.52
C PRO A 173 -0.76 -16.13 8.28
N TRP A 174 -2.08 -16.19 8.42
CA TRP A 174 -3.00 -15.92 7.31
C TRP A 174 -2.90 -14.53 6.72
N TYR A 175 -2.35 -13.57 7.48
CA TYR A 175 -2.14 -12.19 6.99
C TYR A 175 -0.85 -12.01 6.19
N TYR A 176 -0.03 -13.07 6.07
CA TYR A 176 1.21 -13.03 5.29
C TYR A 176 1.07 -13.81 3.98
N ASP A 177 1.64 -13.27 2.91
CA ASP A 177 1.66 -13.93 1.59
C ASP A 177 2.83 -14.93 1.54
N LEU A 178 2.69 -16.03 2.30
CA LEU A 178 3.70 -17.09 2.38
C LEU A 178 3.32 -18.27 1.48
N PRO A 179 4.29 -18.85 0.74
CA PRO A 179 4.09 -20.12 0.07
C PRO A 179 3.75 -21.23 1.08
N GLY A 180 2.70 -22.02 0.81
CA GLY A 180 2.28 -23.09 1.70
C GLY A 180 1.81 -22.55 3.05
N ARG A 181 0.67 -21.89 3.05
CA ARG A 181 0.05 -21.30 4.26
C ARG A 181 0.03 -22.27 5.42
N SER A 182 0.45 -21.79 6.60
CA SER A 182 0.38 -22.59 7.83
C SER A 182 -1.06 -22.99 8.16
N PRO A 183 -1.28 -24.23 8.66
CA PRO A 183 -2.59 -24.60 9.17
C PRO A 183 -2.92 -23.72 10.38
N GLY A 184 -4.05 -23.10 10.36
CA GLY A 184 -4.55 -22.25 11.45
C GLY A 184 -5.95 -21.76 11.11
N PRO A 185 -6.72 -21.26 12.11
CA PRO A 185 -8.04 -20.72 11.83
C PRO A 185 -7.95 -19.50 10.93
N ARG A 186 -8.79 -19.48 9.91
CA ARG A 186 -8.96 -18.30 9.06
C ARG A 186 -9.55 -17.17 9.90
N PRO A 187 -8.95 -15.97 9.92
CA PRO A 187 -9.47 -14.86 10.73
C PRO A 187 -10.84 -14.40 10.25
N ALA A 188 -11.66 -13.91 11.18
CA ALA A 188 -12.97 -13.34 10.88
C ALA A 188 -12.89 -11.85 10.51
N GLY A 189 -11.75 -11.20 10.67
CA GLY A 189 -11.57 -9.77 10.40
C GLY A 189 -10.11 -9.37 10.46
N PRO A 190 -9.82 -8.06 10.52
CA PRO A 190 -8.47 -7.55 10.73
C PRO A 190 -7.86 -8.04 12.05
N PRO A 191 -6.52 -8.05 12.19
CA PRO A 191 -5.83 -8.63 13.34
C PRO A 191 -6.04 -7.87 14.66
N GLY A 192 -6.69 -6.73 14.65
CA GLY A 192 -6.96 -5.91 15.84
C GLY A 192 -7.75 -4.67 15.48
N ASP A 193 -8.09 -3.88 16.49
CA ASP A 193 -8.86 -2.64 16.33
C ASP A 193 -8.05 -1.50 15.73
N VAL A 194 -6.73 -1.55 15.87
CA VAL A 194 -5.78 -0.57 15.30
C VAL A 194 -4.91 -1.26 14.26
N LEU A 195 -4.96 -0.77 13.05
CA LEU A 195 -4.13 -1.22 11.94
C LEU A 195 -3.14 -0.10 11.58
N LEU A 196 -1.84 -0.35 11.67
CA LEU A 196 -0.83 0.57 11.16
C LEU A 196 -0.33 0.11 9.78
N GLU A 197 0.08 -1.13 9.61
CA GLU A 197 0.39 -1.71 8.31
C GLU A 197 -0.77 -2.61 7.81
N GLU A 198 -0.97 -2.64 6.53
CA GLU A 198 -2.09 -3.36 5.89
C GLU A 198 -1.80 -4.85 5.75
N PRO A 199 -2.74 -5.75 6.11
CA PRO A 199 -2.64 -7.15 5.71
C PRO A 199 -3.05 -7.35 4.22
N PRO A 200 -2.46 -8.29 3.46
CA PRO A 200 -1.37 -9.18 3.87
C PRO A 200 -0.10 -8.38 4.16
N PHE A 201 0.51 -8.69 5.31
CA PHE A 201 1.61 -7.89 5.81
C PHE A 201 2.90 -8.09 5.01
N VAL A 202 3.70 -7.03 4.92
CA VAL A 202 5.00 -7.07 4.28
C VAL A 202 5.96 -7.93 5.08
N LEU A 203 6.66 -8.83 4.39
CA LEU A 203 7.73 -9.62 5.00
C LEU A 203 9.04 -8.83 5.03
N PRO A 204 9.84 -9.00 6.08
CA PRO A 204 11.21 -8.50 6.09
C PRO A 204 12.01 -9.07 4.93
N ARG A 205 12.84 -8.24 4.32
CA ARG A 205 13.76 -8.65 3.24
C ARG A 205 15.06 -7.85 3.32
N PRO A 206 16.16 -8.38 2.80
CA PRO A 206 17.41 -7.65 2.69
C PRO A 206 17.18 -6.32 1.96
N TRP A 207 17.72 -5.24 2.54
CA TRP A 207 17.44 -3.89 2.10
C TRP A 207 18.67 -3.01 2.25
N ARG A 208 18.98 -2.23 1.24
CA ARG A 208 20.01 -1.21 1.28
C ARG A 208 19.33 0.15 1.47
N PRO A 209 19.48 0.79 2.63
CA PRO A 209 18.98 2.16 2.83
C PRO A 209 19.54 3.13 1.80
N ALA A 210 18.76 4.12 1.42
CA ALA A 210 19.22 5.17 0.52
C ALA A 210 20.22 6.09 1.23
N ASP A 211 21.29 6.47 0.55
CA ASP A 211 22.22 7.52 0.96
C ASP A 211 21.92 8.84 0.25
N GLU A 212 22.70 9.89 0.55
CA GLU A 212 22.53 11.21 -0.06
C GLU A 212 22.76 11.20 -1.57
N HIS A 213 23.71 10.41 -2.04
CA HIS A 213 24.00 10.28 -3.47
C HIS A 213 22.83 9.61 -4.20
N ASP A 214 22.26 8.57 -3.62
CA ASP A 214 21.08 7.91 -4.15
C ASP A 214 19.91 8.89 -4.30
N LEU A 215 19.63 9.69 -3.26
CA LEU A 215 18.53 10.67 -3.27
C LEU A 215 18.73 11.80 -4.30
N ALA A 216 19.98 12.12 -4.62
CA ALA A 216 20.31 13.12 -5.61
C ALA A 216 20.21 12.61 -7.06
N THR A 217 20.36 11.28 -7.26
CA THR A 217 20.54 10.69 -8.60
C THR A 217 19.45 9.72 -9.00
N LYS A 218 18.66 9.19 -8.06
CA LYS A 218 17.64 8.17 -8.33
C LYS A 218 16.25 8.66 -7.94
N PRO A 219 15.23 8.44 -8.78
CA PRO A 219 13.85 8.69 -8.40
C PRO A 219 13.41 7.81 -7.22
N LEU A 220 12.75 8.42 -6.24
CA LEU A 220 12.05 7.71 -5.17
C LEU A 220 10.63 7.38 -5.62
N VAL A 221 10.31 6.10 -5.74
CA VAL A 221 8.99 5.60 -6.11
C VAL A 221 8.20 5.25 -4.84
N ILE A 222 7.06 5.89 -4.66
CA ILE A 222 6.12 5.58 -3.58
C ILE A 222 4.81 5.03 -4.14
N LYS A 223 4.31 3.98 -3.51
CA LYS A 223 3.06 3.32 -3.89
C LYS A 223 2.20 3.08 -2.66
N THR A 224 0.99 3.61 -2.70
CA THR A 224 -0.11 3.33 -1.77
C THR A 224 -1.40 3.68 -2.49
N PRO A 225 -2.44 2.84 -2.49
CA PRO A 225 -3.69 3.15 -3.21
C PRO A 225 -4.30 4.50 -2.81
N GLY A 226 -4.29 4.86 -1.52
CA GLY A 226 -4.75 6.15 -1.01
C GLY A 226 -3.97 7.37 -1.52
N ASN A 227 -2.81 7.20 -2.17
CA ASN A 227 -2.04 8.33 -2.73
C ASN A 227 -2.79 9.07 -3.84
N ALA A 228 -3.78 8.43 -4.47
CA ALA A 228 -4.68 9.11 -5.42
C ALA A 228 -5.33 10.36 -4.82
N TYR A 229 -5.61 10.36 -3.51
CA TYR A 229 -6.24 11.46 -2.78
C TYR A 229 -5.24 12.38 -2.07
N ARG A 230 -3.92 12.15 -2.19
CA ARG A 230 -2.87 12.79 -1.39
C ARG A 230 -1.81 13.51 -2.21
N LEU A 231 -2.04 13.71 -3.52
CA LEU A 231 -1.04 14.32 -4.41
C LEU A 231 -0.68 15.75 -3.99
N GLY A 232 -1.65 16.55 -3.54
CA GLY A 232 -1.41 17.89 -2.99
C GLY A 232 -0.60 17.88 -1.70
N PHE A 233 -0.89 16.94 -0.79
CA PHE A 233 -0.12 16.71 0.42
C PHE A 233 1.33 16.31 0.11
N LEU A 234 1.53 15.35 -0.79
CA LEU A 234 2.86 14.87 -1.17
C LEU A 234 3.71 15.98 -1.80
N ARG A 235 3.10 16.82 -2.63
CA ARG A 235 3.79 18.00 -3.18
C ARG A 235 4.26 18.97 -2.09
N ALA A 236 3.44 19.21 -1.08
CA ALA A 236 3.82 20.07 0.04
C ALA A 236 4.86 19.41 0.97
N ALA A 237 4.78 18.08 1.14
CA ALA A 237 5.73 17.34 1.96
C ALA A 237 7.13 17.23 1.35
N PHE A 238 7.26 17.29 0.01
CA PHE A 238 8.52 17.21 -0.73
C PHE A 238 8.71 18.45 -1.62
N PRO A 239 8.95 19.63 -1.02
CA PRO A 239 8.91 20.91 -1.73
C PRO A 239 10.00 21.05 -2.81
N ASP A 240 11.14 20.38 -2.63
CA ASP A 240 12.29 20.46 -3.53
C ASP A 240 12.31 19.33 -4.58
N ALA A 241 11.35 18.40 -4.51
CA ALA A 241 11.27 17.29 -5.45
C ALA A 241 10.40 17.62 -6.65
N ARG A 242 10.82 17.20 -7.84
CA ARG A 242 9.94 17.09 -8.99
C ARG A 242 8.97 15.93 -8.75
N LEU A 243 7.73 16.24 -8.35
CA LEU A 243 6.69 15.22 -8.19
C LEU A 243 6.16 14.83 -9.57
N ARG A 244 6.24 13.53 -9.89
CA ARG A 244 5.71 12.91 -11.10
C ARG A 244 4.67 11.87 -10.77
N VAL A 245 3.52 11.92 -11.44
CA VAL A 245 2.39 11.01 -11.20
C VAL A 245 2.34 9.94 -12.29
N LEU A 246 2.63 8.71 -11.91
CA LEU A 246 2.43 7.50 -12.73
C LEU A 246 1.02 6.97 -12.46
N HIS A 247 0.09 7.22 -13.36
CA HIS A 247 -1.29 6.80 -13.26
C HIS A 247 -1.46 5.38 -13.79
N LEU A 248 -1.63 4.42 -12.91
CA LEU A 248 -1.98 3.04 -13.29
C LEU A 248 -3.49 2.92 -13.35
N THR A 249 -4.00 2.66 -14.55
CA THR A 249 -5.43 2.43 -14.79
C THR A 249 -5.74 0.95 -14.96
N ARG A 250 -6.98 0.59 -14.74
CA ARG A 250 -7.53 -0.74 -15.00
C ARG A 250 -9.00 -0.60 -15.36
N ASN A 251 -9.50 -1.44 -16.27
CA ASN A 251 -10.91 -1.37 -16.65
C ASN A 251 -11.84 -1.51 -15.44
N PRO A 252 -12.98 -0.79 -15.42
CA PRO A 252 -13.85 -0.74 -14.25
C PRO A 252 -14.42 -2.11 -13.85
N ALA A 253 -14.79 -2.95 -14.81
CA ALA A 253 -15.40 -4.24 -14.52
C ALA A 253 -14.42 -5.18 -13.79
N ALA A 254 -13.18 -5.28 -14.27
CA ALA A 254 -12.14 -6.07 -13.61
C ALA A 254 -11.75 -5.49 -12.25
N SER A 255 -11.74 -4.17 -12.11
CA SER A 255 -11.43 -3.49 -10.86
C SER A 255 -12.52 -3.71 -9.82
N VAL A 256 -13.78 -3.52 -10.18
CA VAL A 256 -14.95 -3.78 -9.31
C VAL A 256 -14.94 -5.23 -8.85
N ASN A 257 -14.77 -6.20 -9.76
CA ASN A 257 -14.67 -7.61 -9.39
C ASN A 257 -13.49 -7.88 -8.43
N GLY A 258 -12.33 -7.29 -8.68
CA GLY A 258 -11.16 -7.44 -7.82
C GLY A 258 -11.35 -6.80 -6.44
N LEU A 259 -12.07 -5.69 -6.34
CA LEU A 259 -12.46 -5.06 -5.09
C LEU A 259 -13.46 -5.91 -4.32
N VAL A 260 -14.50 -6.43 -4.98
CA VAL A 260 -15.47 -7.37 -4.36
C VAL A 260 -14.74 -8.58 -3.75
N ASP A 261 -13.86 -9.22 -4.51
CA ASP A 261 -13.04 -10.32 -3.98
C ASP A 261 -12.22 -9.89 -2.75
N GLY A 262 -11.65 -8.69 -2.78
CA GLY A 262 -10.88 -8.14 -1.67
C GLY A 262 -11.72 -7.80 -0.44
N TRP A 263 -12.90 -7.22 -0.62
CA TRP A 263 -13.85 -6.96 0.46
C TRP A 263 -14.27 -8.24 1.20
N LEU A 264 -14.47 -9.32 0.46
CA LEU A 264 -14.83 -10.62 1.00
C LEU A 264 -13.65 -11.44 1.53
N HIS A 265 -12.42 -10.95 1.35
CA HIS A 265 -11.21 -11.59 1.86
C HIS A 265 -10.97 -11.21 3.33
N HIS A 266 -10.39 -12.12 4.13
CA HIS A 266 -10.08 -11.89 5.54
C HIS A 266 -9.01 -10.83 5.78
N GLY A 267 -8.08 -10.67 4.84
CA GLY A 267 -7.01 -9.66 4.88
C GLY A 267 -7.44 -8.34 4.23
N PHE A 268 -6.44 -7.59 3.85
CA PHE A 268 -6.49 -6.23 3.33
C PHE A 268 -6.88 -5.17 4.35
N HIS A 269 -6.34 -3.99 4.11
CA HIS A 269 -6.54 -2.84 4.96
C HIS A 269 -8.03 -2.53 5.16
N ALA A 270 -8.36 -2.14 6.38
CA ALA A 270 -9.69 -1.71 6.73
C ALA A 270 -9.65 -0.58 7.77
N TYR A 271 -10.69 0.23 7.75
CA TYR A 271 -10.99 1.25 8.76
C TYR A 271 -12.07 0.73 9.68
N ARG A 272 -11.83 0.77 10.99
CA ARG A 272 -12.88 0.50 11.97
C ARG A 272 -13.86 1.67 11.99
N LEU A 273 -15.14 1.36 11.99
CA LEU A 273 -16.23 2.31 12.09
C LEU A 273 -17.02 2.06 13.38
N ASP A 274 -17.47 3.14 13.99
CA ASP A 274 -18.32 3.04 15.18
C ASP A 274 -19.70 2.46 14.82
N GLU A 275 -20.26 2.91 13.70
CA GLU A 275 -21.54 2.41 13.19
C GLU A 275 -21.36 1.22 12.24
N PRO A 276 -22.23 0.19 12.34
CA PRO A 276 -22.15 -0.96 11.46
C PRO A 276 -22.59 -0.62 10.03
N LEU A 277 -21.90 -1.19 9.07
CA LEU A 277 -22.27 -1.15 7.65
C LEU A 277 -23.47 -2.04 7.37
N SER A 278 -24.34 -1.59 6.47
CA SER A 278 -25.47 -2.34 5.92
C SER A 278 -25.27 -2.65 4.43
N ILE A 279 -24.02 -2.82 3.99
CA ILE A 279 -23.64 -3.10 2.61
C ILE A 279 -24.11 -4.49 2.23
N THR A 280 -25.09 -4.59 1.31
CA THR A 280 -25.58 -5.85 0.79
C THR A 280 -24.50 -6.58 -0.01
N GLY A 281 -24.33 -7.88 0.23
CA GLY A 281 -23.24 -8.69 -0.33
C GLY A 281 -21.95 -8.62 0.47
N TYR A 282 -21.91 -7.84 1.55
CA TYR A 282 -20.81 -7.81 2.51
C TYR A 282 -21.27 -8.06 3.94
N ALA A 283 -22.13 -7.21 4.49
CA ALA A 283 -22.56 -7.32 5.88
C ALA A 283 -23.41 -8.59 6.15
N ASP A 284 -24.13 -9.07 5.15
CA ASP A 284 -24.90 -10.32 5.15
C ASP A 284 -24.00 -11.55 4.96
N VAL A 285 -22.96 -11.45 4.15
CA VAL A 285 -22.00 -12.54 3.88
C VAL A 285 -20.95 -12.67 4.98
N ARG A 286 -20.54 -11.54 5.56
CA ARG A 286 -19.50 -11.42 6.59
C ARG A 286 -19.98 -10.58 7.78
N PRO A 287 -20.98 -11.04 8.54
CA PRO A 287 -21.60 -10.23 9.61
C PRO A 287 -20.61 -9.82 10.72
N ALA A 288 -19.53 -10.59 10.95
CA ALA A 288 -18.49 -10.25 11.91
C ALA A 288 -17.64 -9.05 11.47
N ASP A 289 -17.61 -8.75 10.17
CA ASP A 289 -16.79 -7.68 9.59
C ASP A 289 -17.57 -6.38 9.37
N ARG A 290 -18.84 -6.30 9.74
CA ARG A 290 -19.73 -5.18 9.45
C ARG A 290 -19.29 -3.82 10.03
N HIS A 291 -18.31 -3.80 10.91
CA HIS A 291 -17.71 -2.57 11.44
C HIS A 291 -16.43 -2.15 10.68
N TRP A 292 -16.13 -2.77 9.55
CA TRP A 292 -14.91 -2.56 8.83
C TRP A 292 -15.16 -2.14 7.38
N TRP A 293 -14.80 -0.88 7.06
CA TRP A 293 -14.71 -0.42 5.68
C TRP A 293 -13.38 -0.86 5.08
N LYS A 294 -13.41 -1.53 3.94
CA LYS A 294 -12.21 -2.09 3.30
C LYS A 294 -11.57 -1.13 2.30
N PHE A 295 -10.23 -1.18 2.20
CA PHE A 295 -9.40 -0.40 1.28
C PHE A 295 -9.41 1.10 1.56
N ASP A 296 -9.24 1.91 0.49
CA ASP A 296 -9.28 3.36 0.57
C ASP A 296 -10.65 3.88 1.05
N LEU A 297 -10.59 4.99 1.76
CA LEU A 297 -11.76 5.71 2.25
C LEU A 297 -11.96 6.97 1.39
N PRO A 298 -12.68 6.87 0.25
CA PRO A 298 -12.81 7.99 -0.66
C PRO A 298 -13.67 9.12 -0.08
N PRO A 299 -13.54 10.36 -0.58
CA PRO A 299 -14.51 11.40 -0.24
C PRO A 299 -15.95 10.94 -0.49
N ARG A 300 -16.86 11.23 0.45
CA ARG A 300 -18.28 10.84 0.42
C ARG A 300 -18.57 9.34 0.54
N TRP A 301 -17.63 8.53 1.05
CA TRP A 301 -17.83 7.10 1.29
C TRP A 301 -19.08 6.79 2.14
N ASN A 302 -19.41 7.69 3.08
CA ASN A 302 -20.55 7.53 3.98
C ASN A 302 -21.91 7.43 3.26
N ALA A 303 -22.03 7.96 2.04
CA ALA A 303 -23.23 7.80 1.21
C ALA A 303 -23.42 6.36 0.66
N TYR A 304 -22.44 5.48 0.89
CA TYR A 304 -22.42 4.10 0.36
C TYR A 304 -22.48 3.02 1.44
N THR A 305 -22.66 3.39 2.71
CA THR A 305 -22.67 2.46 3.85
C THR A 305 -23.83 1.46 3.86
N ALA A 306 -24.86 1.69 3.02
CA ALA A 306 -26.00 0.82 2.82
C ALA A 306 -26.21 0.42 1.34
N ALA A 307 -25.22 0.64 0.48
CA ALA A 307 -25.30 0.28 -0.92
C ALA A 307 -24.97 -1.21 -1.16
N ALA A 308 -25.24 -1.73 -2.37
CA ALA A 308 -24.71 -3.03 -2.77
C ALA A 308 -23.19 -2.99 -2.93
N LEU A 309 -22.49 -4.05 -2.53
CA LEU A 309 -21.03 -4.12 -2.53
C LEU A 309 -20.39 -3.76 -3.89
N PRO A 310 -20.87 -4.24 -5.05
CA PRO A 310 -20.30 -3.83 -6.34
C PRO A 310 -20.40 -2.31 -6.59
N ARG A 311 -21.44 -1.66 -6.08
CA ARG A 311 -21.61 -0.19 -6.20
C ARG A 311 -20.64 0.57 -5.30
N VAL A 312 -20.36 0.07 -4.10
CA VAL A 312 -19.30 0.59 -3.23
C VAL A 312 -17.95 0.51 -3.95
N CYS A 313 -17.64 -0.66 -4.52
CA CYS A 313 -16.40 -0.90 -5.27
C CYS A 313 -16.28 0.01 -6.51
N ALA A 314 -17.37 0.22 -7.23
CA ALA A 314 -17.41 1.14 -8.38
C ALA A 314 -17.15 2.59 -7.95
N HIS A 315 -17.66 3.02 -6.78
CA HIS A 315 -17.39 4.34 -6.22
C HIS A 315 -15.89 4.50 -5.83
N GLN A 316 -15.28 3.49 -5.18
CA GLN A 316 -13.85 3.51 -4.86
C GLN A 316 -13.00 3.66 -6.14
N TRP A 317 -13.27 2.86 -7.17
CA TRP A 317 -12.61 2.96 -8.46
C TRP A 317 -12.76 4.36 -9.10
N TRP A 318 -13.99 4.82 -9.25
CA TRP A 318 -14.30 6.11 -9.85
C TRP A 318 -13.66 7.28 -9.10
N SER A 319 -13.75 7.25 -7.78
CA SER A 319 -13.25 8.32 -6.91
C SER A 319 -11.74 8.47 -6.99
N SER A 320 -11.00 7.35 -7.00
CA SER A 320 -9.54 7.34 -7.12
C SER A 320 -9.09 7.94 -8.45
N HIS A 321 -9.67 7.48 -9.57
CA HIS A 321 -9.30 7.98 -10.90
C HIS A 321 -9.70 9.44 -11.08
N ARG A 322 -10.85 9.86 -10.55
CA ARG A 322 -11.26 11.27 -10.55
C ARG A 322 -10.25 12.16 -9.82
N ALA A 323 -9.78 11.71 -8.65
CA ALA A 323 -8.80 12.45 -7.87
C ALA A 323 -7.47 12.60 -8.62
N VAL A 324 -6.97 11.53 -9.23
CA VAL A 324 -5.74 11.60 -10.05
C VAL A 324 -5.90 12.56 -11.23
N LEU A 325 -7.01 12.44 -11.98
CA LEU A 325 -7.25 13.31 -13.14
C LEU A 325 -7.42 14.78 -12.76
N ALA A 326 -7.90 15.08 -11.55
CA ALA A 326 -8.02 16.45 -11.07
C ALA A 326 -6.65 17.09 -10.77
N HIS A 327 -5.65 16.30 -10.41
CA HIS A 327 -4.27 16.76 -10.19
C HIS A 327 -3.39 16.73 -11.45
N GLY A 328 -3.79 15.95 -12.44
CA GLY A 328 -3.01 15.64 -13.64
C GLY A 328 -2.11 14.43 -13.43
N ALA A 329 -1.98 13.62 -14.48
CA ALA A 329 -1.04 12.51 -14.58
C ALA A 329 0.06 12.84 -15.57
N ASP A 330 1.31 12.52 -15.24
CA ASP A 330 2.45 12.78 -16.14
C ASP A 330 2.69 11.60 -17.09
N HIS A 331 2.32 10.39 -16.66
CA HIS A 331 2.36 9.18 -17.49
C HIS A 331 1.23 8.24 -17.08
N THR A 332 0.60 7.59 -18.06
CA THR A 332 -0.47 6.63 -17.81
C THR A 332 -0.09 5.27 -18.38
N VAL A 333 -0.33 4.21 -17.60
CA VAL A 333 -0.15 2.82 -18.00
C VAL A 333 -1.40 2.03 -17.68
N ARG A 334 -1.79 1.11 -18.55
CA ARG A 334 -2.94 0.22 -18.32
C ARG A 334 -2.46 -1.08 -17.69
N PHE A 335 -3.15 -1.54 -16.68
CA PHE A 335 -2.84 -2.83 -16.05
C PHE A 335 -2.95 -3.99 -17.03
N GLU A 336 -3.87 -3.88 -17.97
CA GLU A 336 -4.06 -4.85 -19.04
C GLU A 336 -2.76 -5.06 -19.85
N ASP A 337 -2.01 -3.99 -20.12
CA ASP A 337 -0.73 -4.09 -20.86
C ASP A 337 0.32 -4.88 -20.09
N LEU A 338 0.25 -4.86 -18.75
CA LEU A 338 1.17 -5.63 -17.91
C LEU A 338 0.84 -7.13 -17.84
N ILE A 339 -0.40 -7.54 -18.14
CA ILE A 339 -0.86 -8.92 -18.00
C ILE A 339 -1.21 -9.61 -19.32
N SER A 340 -1.28 -8.88 -20.43
CA SER A 340 -1.66 -9.43 -21.77
C SER A 340 -0.60 -10.34 -22.36
N GLY A 341 0.63 -10.29 -21.88
CA GLY A 341 1.72 -11.18 -22.31
C GLY A 341 3.09 -10.56 -22.11
N PRO A 342 4.15 -11.34 -22.30
CA PRO A 342 5.53 -10.89 -22.06
C PRO A 342 5.93 -9.67 -22.90
N ARG A 343 5.56 -9.64 -24.18
CA ARG A 343 5.88 -8.52 -25.08
C ARG A 343 5.17 -7.23 -24.66
N SER A 344 3.85 -7.27 -24.46
CA SER A 344 3.07 -6.10 -24.03
C SER A 344 3.58 -5.56 -22.71
N ARG A 345 3.90 -6.44 -21.76
CA ARG A 345 4.48 -6.05 -20.48
C ARG A 345 5.85 -5.39 -20.64
N ALA A 346 6.73 -5.96 -21.48
CA ALA A 346 8.04 -5.39 -21.72
C ALA A 346 7.93 -4.01 -22.36
N ASP A 347 7.08 -3.85 -23.38
CA ASP A 347 6.85 -2.56 -24.06
C ASP A 347 6.32 -1.50 -23.08
N ALA A 348 5.37 -1.86 -22.22
CA ALA A 348 4.82 -0.94 -21.21
C ALA A 348 5.88 -0.52 -20.16
N VAL A 349 6.68 -1.47 -19.68
CA VAL A 349 7.74 -1.17 -18.70
C VAL A 349 8.88 -0.36 -19.34
N GLU A 350 9.22 -0.63 -20.60
CA GLU A 350 10.20 0.16 -21.36
C GLU A 350 9.75 1.62 -21.53
N GLN A 351 8.47 1.86 -21.83
CA GLN A 351 7.91 3.20 -21.91
C GLN A 351 7.97 3.91 -20.55
N ILE A 352 7.67 3.21 -19.44
CA ILE A 352 7.82 3.76 -18.10
C ILE A 352 9.30 4.11 -17.83
N ALA A 353 10.23 3.22 -18.15
CA ALA A 353 11.67 3.46 -17.98
C ALA A 353 12.15 4.68 -18.77
N GLY A 354 11.75 4.80 -20.04
CA GLY A 354 12.04 5.96 -20.87
C GLY A 354 11.48 7.26 -20.31
N TRP A 355 10.22 7.25 -19.82
CA TRP A 355 9.61 8.40 -19.16
C TRP A 355 10.33 8.77 -17.85
N LEU A 356 10.78 7.78 -17.09
CA LEU A 356 11.57 7.99 -15.87
C LEU A 356 13.01 8.47 -16.17
N GLY A 357 13.51 8.25 -17.39
CA GLY A 357 14.89 8.54 -17.77
C GLY A 357 15.87 7.53 -17.19
N ILE A 358 15.44 6.27 -16.98
CA ILE A 358 16.28 5.20 -16.46
C ILE A 358 16.53 4.12 -17.54
N PRO A 359 17.63 3.36 -17.45
CA PRO A 359 17.88 2.23 -18.38
C PRO A 359 16.79 1.16 -18.27
N PHE A 360 16.36 0.63 -19.42
CA PHE A 360 15.55 -0.58 -19.52
C PHE A 360 16.46 -1.77 -19.81
N ASP A 361 17.18 -2.23 -18.81
CA ASP A 361 18.20 -3.27 -18.92
C ASP A 361 18.19 -4.22 -17.69
N GLY A 362 19.14 -5.16 -17.67
CA GLY A 362 19.44 -6.01 -16.52
C GLY A 362 18.21 -6.63 -15.86
N PRO A 363 18.05 -6.49 -14.53
CA PRO A 363 16.95 -7.11 -13.79
C PRO A 363 15.57 -6.59 -14.19
N LEU A 364 15.43 -5.28 -14.50
CA LEU A 364 14.14 -4.69 -14.89
C LEU A 364 13.63 -5.32 -16.20
N LYS A 365 14.50 -5.43 -17.20
CA LYS A 365 14.14 -6.06 -18.49
C LYS A 365 13.79 -7.53 -18.33
N ARG A 366 14.57 -8.28 -17.54
CA ARG A 366 14.24 -9.68 -17.23
C ARG A 366 12.89 -9.83 -16.56
N ALA A 367 12.63 -9.06 -15.50
CA ALA A 367 11.35 -9.10 -14.80
C ALA A 367 10.17 -8.73 -15.71
N ALA A 368 10.34 -7.76 -16.61
CA ALA A 368 9.32 -7.39 -17.58
C ALA A 368 9.06 -8.50 -18.60
N THR A 369 10.09 -9.20 -19.05
CA THR A 369 9.98 -10.29 -20.03
C THR A 369 9.45 -11.59 -19.39
N ASP A 370 10.09 -12.03 -18.30
CA ASP A 370 9.81 -13.34 -17.69
C ASP A 370 8.58 -13.30 -16.77
N GLY A 371 8.23 -12.10 -16.29
CA GLY A 371 7.21 -11.87 -15.29
C GLY A 371 7.75 -11.94 -13.87
N ILE A 372 6.88 -11.60 -12.94
CA ILE A 372 7.13 -11.74 -11.51
C ILE A 372 6.04 -12.60 -10.88
N ALA A 373 6.34 -13.20 -9.73
CA ALA A 373 5.33 -13.91 -8.96
C ALA A 373 4.16 -12.99 -8.61
N ALA A 374 2.95 -13.53 -8.64
CA ALA A 374 1.78 -12.78 -8.22
C ALA A 374 1.87 -12.43 -6.72
N THR A 375 1.79 -11.15 -6.39
CA THR A 375 1.85 -10.65 -5.02
C THR A 375 0.50 -10.07 -4.61
N VAL A 376 0.14 -10.23 -3.33
CA VAL A 376 -1.05 -9.60 -2.73
C VAL A 376 -2.32 -9.85 -3.55
N SER A 377 -2.51 -11.06 -4.08
CA SER A 377 -3.65 -11.39 -4.94
C SER A 377 -4.60 -12.40 -4.30
N THR A 378 -5.91 -12.20 -4.45
CA THR A 378 -6.95 -13.15 -4.03
C THR A 378 -7.07 -14.33 -5.00
N ALA A 379 -6.67 -14.13 -6.26
CA ALA A 379 -6.57 -15.14 -7.30
C ALA A 379 -5.64 -14.65 -8.42
N ALA A 380 -5.10 -15.58 -9.21
CA ALA A 380 -4.23 -15.27 -10.34
C ALA A 380 -4.91 -14.26 -11.30
N PRO A 381 -4.23 -13.17 -11.67
CA PRO A 381 -4.74 -12.22 -12.66
C PRO A 381 -4.98 -12.93 -14.00
N ARG A 382 -6.15 -12.73 -14.54
CA ARG A 382 -6.49 -13.20 -15.90
C ARG A 382 -7.58 -12.32 -16.51
N PRO A 383 -7.60 -12.14 -17.81
CA PRO A 383 -8.66 -11.44 -18.51
C PRO A 383 -10.04 -12.05 -18.25
N GLY A 384 -11.07 -11.25 -18.26
CA GLY A 384 -12.47 -11.69 -18.22
C GLY A 384 -12.96 -12.34 -16.91
N ARG A 385 -12.18 -12.38 -15.83
CA ARG A 385 -12.63 -12.96 -14.53
C ARG A 385 -13.93 -12.36 -14.00
N TRP A 386 -14.18 -11.08 -14.26
CA TRP A 386 -15.38 -10.36 -13.84
C TRP A 386 -16.68 -10.94 -14.42
N ARG A 387 -16.60 -11.67 -15.54
CA ARG A 387 -17.78 -12.30 -16.19
C ARG A 387 -18.46 -13.34 -15.31
N ALA A 388 -17.76 -13.89 -14.32
CA ALA A 388 -18.38 -14.76 -13.31
C ALA A 388 -19.40 -14.02 -12.41
N ARG A 389 -19.34 -12.69 -12.35
CA ARG A 389 -20.28 -11.79 -11.64
C ARG A 389 -20.82 -10.72 -12.60
N GLU A 390 -21.00 -11.06 -13.86
CA GLU A 390 -21.29 -10.08 -14.91
C GLU A 390 -22.50 -9.20 -14.60
N THR A 391 -23.60 -9.80 -14.20
CA THR A 391 -24.86 -9.09 -13.87
C THR A 391 -24.65 -8.08 -12.74
N GLU A 392 -24.01 -8.48 -11.66
CA GLU A 392 -23.76 -7.64 -10.49
C GLU A 392 -22.79 -6.50 -10.82
N VAL A 393 -21.70 -6.82 -11.54
CA VAL A 393 -20.71 -5.83 -11.96
C VAL A 393 -21.33 -4.81 -12.90
N ARG A 394 -22.08 -5.26 -13.93
CA ARG A 394 -22.74 -4.35 -14.88
C ARG A 394 -23.73 -3.41 -14.18
N SER A 395 -24.49 -3.89 -13.22
CA SER A 395 -25.44 -3.06 -12.47
C SER A 395 -24.77 -1.95 -11.65
N ALA A 396 -23.48 -2.12 -11.31
CA ALA A 396 -22.71 -1.13 -10.58
C ALA A 396 -22.06 -0.07 -11.48
N LEU A 397 -21.93 -0.31 -12.79
CA LEU A 397 -21.32 0.60 -13.75
C LEU A 397 -22.30 1.72 -14.14
N SER A 398 -22.44 2.73 -13.27
CA SER A 398 -23.26 3.92 -13.54
C SER A 398 -22.73 4.72 -14.72
N ALA A 399 -23.54 5.67 -15.21
CA ALA A 399 -23.15 6.59 -16.28
C ALA A 399 -21.84 7.34 -15.97
N ASP A 400 -21.65 7.76 -14.71
CA ASP A 400 -20.41 8.43 -14.26
C ASP A 400 -19.19 7.50 -14.31
N VAL A 401 -19.36 6.23 -13.94
CA VAL A 401 -18.30 5.22 -14.02
C VAL A 401 -17.92 4.94 -15.47
N LEU A 402 -18.91 4.81 -16.36
CA LEU A 402 -18.68 4.60 -17.78
C LEU A 402 -18.02 5.82 -18.44
N ALA A 403 -18.48 7.04 -18.13
CA ALA A 403 -17.84 8.26 -18.60
C ALA A 403 -16.38 8.38 -18.11
N MET A 404 -16.09 7.96 -16.88
CA MET A 404 -14.72 7.90 -16.38
C MET A 404 -13.89 6.87 -17.15
N ALA A 405 -14.45 5.69 -17.43
CA ALA A 405 -13.79 4.66 -18.21
C ALA A 405 -13.37 5.17 -19.59
N GLU A 406 -14.27 5.90 -20.30
CA GLU A 406 -13.95 6.53 -21.57
C GLU A 406 -12.82 7.55 -21.47
N ARG A 407 -12.84 8.39 -20.45
CA ARG A 407 -11.74 9.35 -20.20
C ARG A 407 -10.39 8.67 -19.96
N LEU A 408 -10.41 7.44 -19.47
CA LEU A 408 -9.22 6.60 -19.26
C LEU A 408 -8.88 5.74 -20.49
N GLY A 409 -9.59 5.91 -21.61
CA GLY A 409 -9.33 5.20 -22.86
C GLY A 409 -9.92 3.79 -22.94
N TYR A 410 -10.90 3.47 -22.08
CA TYR A 410 -11.68 2.23 -22.17
C TYR A 410 -12.96 2.47 -22.97
N ALA A 411 -13.21 1.60 -23.95
CA ALA A 411 -14.43 1.71 -24.78
C ALA A 411 -15.71 1.42 -23.98
N ARG A 412 -16.87 1.89 -24.48
CA ARG A 412 -18.16 1.63 -23.85
C ARG A 412 -18.72 0.24 -24.15
N ASP A 413 -18.15 -0.43 -25.12
CA ASP A 413 -18.71 -1.64 -25.77
C ASP A 413 -18.44 -2.96 -25.02
N ASP A 414 -18.02 -2.91 -23.75
CA ASP A 414 -17.75 -4.08 -22.91
C ASP A 414 -16.65 -5.03 -23.40
N HIS A 415 -15.95 -4.74 -24.49
CA HIS A 415 -14.81 -5.52 -24.95
C HIS A 415 -13.56 -5.30 -24.09
N TRP A 416 -13.79 -4.98 -22.80
CA TRP A 416 -12.71 -4.91 -21.84
C TRP A 416 -12.18 -6.32 -21.55
N ILE A 417 -10.93 -6.49 -21.76
CA ILE A 417 -10.22 -7.76 -21.55
C ILE A 417 -10.25 -8.17 -20.07
#